data_6e0062299caf0a220790517979404d62
#
_entry.id   6e0062299caf0a220790517979404d62
#
_cell.length_a   1.000
_cell.length_b   1.000
_cell.length_c   1.000
_cell.angle_alpha   90.00
_cell.angle_beta   90.00
_cell.angle_gamma   90.00
#
_symmetry.space_group_name_H-M   'P 1'
#
loop_
_entity.id
_entity.type
_entity.pdbx_description
1 polymer ?
#
loop_
_entity_poly.entity_id
_entity_poly.type
_entity_poly.pdbx_seq_one_letter_code
_entity_poly.pdbx_strand_id
1 'polypeptide(L)'
;MADEDRSVFDLPYISPAETIHYGKSEDQVIDFYLPKDQKKSLVVLIHGGYWRPEYDRKHLAPFANSLANTGWPVALVEYRRIIGNPDAALSDVINAIGEVSKKYSNLILIGHSAGGHLALVAAHEVNASAVIALAPLTNLLAAEELDLDEGAVADFLGAPASLRPELDPTRLPALSIPTTLIHGVLDLRVPIDFSRDYVALKTGPNVNYLEFENVGHFELIDPRSEIFPEISRVLTSLS
;
A
#
# COMPACT_ATOMS: atom_id res chain seq x y z
N MET A 1 12.98 -15.99 -19.44
CA MET A 1 12.34 -14.93 -18.67
C MET A 1 12.90 -15.07 -17.27
N ALA A 2 13.32 -13.98 -16.64
CA ALA A 2 13.71 -14.06 -15.24
C ALA A 2 12.45 -14.45 -14.43
N ASP A 3 12.57 -15.48 -13.59
CA ASP A 3 11.50 -15.84 -12.68
C ASP A 3 11.43 -14.77 -11.59
N GLU A 4 10.21 -14.30 -11.29
CA GLU A 4 9.97 -13.34 -10.22
C GLU A 4 10.31 -13.98 -8.88
N ASP A 5 11.11 -13.31 -8.05
CA ASP A 5 11.39 -13.78 -6.69
C ASP A 5 10.13 -13.62 -5.81
N ARG A 6 9.59 -14.74 -5.38
CA ARG A 6 8.41 -14.82 -4.51
C ARG A 6 8.75 -15.39 -3.13
N SER A 7 10.04 -15.49 -2.80
CA SER A 7 10.49 -16.09 -1.53
C SER A 7 10.01 -15.34 -0.28
N VAL A 8 9.51 -14.12 -0.43
CA VAL A 8 8.86 -13.38 0.66
C VAL A 8 7.64 -14.14 1.22
N PHE A 9 6.94 -14.91 0.38
CA PHE A 9 5.77 -15.70 0.81
C PHE A 9 6.14 -16.96 1.60
N ASP A 10 7.42 -17.37 1.58
CA ASP A 10 7.94 -18.48 2.38
C ASP A 10 8.35 -18.03 3.80
N LEU A 11 8.30 -16.71 4.06
CA LEU A 11 8.62 -16.19 5.39
C LEU A 11 7.57 -16.64 6.42
N PRO A 12 8.00 -17.01 7.63
CA PRO A 12 7.08 -17.43 8.66
C PRO A 12 6.14 -16.28 9.04
N TYR A 13 4.87 -16.60 9.24
CA TYR A 13 3.93 -15.65 9.80
C TYR A 13 4.38 -15.22 11.20
N ILE A 14 4.33 -13.93 11.46
CA ILE A 14 4.65 -13.32 12.74
C ILE A 14 3.36 -12.80 13.37
N SER A 15 3.01 -13.30 14.55
CA SER A 15 1.82 -12.86 15.25
C SER A 15 1.94 -11.41 15.70
N PRO A 16 0.87 -10.61 15.54
CA PRO A 16 0.83 -9.24 16.04
C PRO A 16 0.84 -9.21 17.59
N ALA A 17 1.18 -8.05 18.15
CA ALA A 17 1.06 -7.80 19.58
C ALA A 17 -0.41 -7.69 20.01
N GLU A 18 -1.26 -7.17 19.12
CA GLU A 18 -2.69 -6.97 19.34
C GLU A 18 -3.41 -7.00 17.99
N THR A 19 -4.63 -7.53 17.98
CA THR A 19 -5.56 -7.43 16.84
C THR A 19 -6.86 -6.77 17.33
N ILE A 20 -7.31 -5.74 16.65
CA ILE A 20 -8.59 -5.09 16.94
C ILE A 20 -9.54 -5.20 15.74
N HIS A 21 -10.84 -5.18 16.00
CA HIS A 21 -11.87 -5.06 14.98
C HIS A 21 -12.33 -3.60 14.86
N TYR A 22 -12.34 -3.05 13.64
CA TYR A 22 -12.90 -1.72 13.37
C TYR A 22 -14.29 -1.79 12.73
N GLY A 23 -14.79 -3.00 12.47
CA GLY A 23 -16.11 -3.26 11.92
C GLY A 23 -16.65 -4.65 12.31
N LYS A 24 -17.71 -5.10 11.62
CA LYS A 24 -18.41 -6.34 11.92
C LYS A 24 -17.94 -7.55 11.10
N SER A 25 -17.28 -7.31 9.97
CA SER A 25 -16.73 -8.37 9.12
C SER A 25 -15.45 -8.92 9.73
N GLU A 26 -15.16 -10.19 9.46
CA GLU A 26 -13.90 -10.83 9.82
C GLU A 26 -12.70 -10.15 9.13
N ASP A 27 -12.91 -9.55 7.96
CA ASP A 27 -11.89 -8.77 7.23
C ASP A 27 -11.74 -7.34 7.74
N GLN A 28 -12.56 -6.90 8.70
CA GLN A 28 -12.45 -5.54 9.25
C GLN A 28 -11.62 -5.55 10.53
N VAL A 29 -10.33 -5.84 10.38
CA VAL A 29 -9.38 -5.96 11.49
C VAL A 29 -8.09 -5.21 11.23
N ILE A 30 -7.41 -4.86 12.32
CA ILE A 30 -6.07 -4.23 12.30
C ILE A 30 -5.17 -5.03 13.22
N ASP A 31 -4.03 -5.48 12.69
CA ASP A 31 -2.97 -6.12 13.45
C ASP A 31 -1.90 -5.08 13.84
N PHE A 32 -1.61 -4.96 15.12
CA PHE A 32 -0.58 -4.05 15.61
C PHE A 32 0.74 -4.77 15.85
N TYR A 33 1.81 -4.23 15.26
CA TYR A 33 3.20 -4.57 15.52
C TYR A 33 3.84 -3.39 16.23
N LEU A 34 4.19 -3.60 17.50
CA LEU A 34 4.61 -2.51 18.39
C LEU A 34 6.08 -2.64 18.75
N PRO A 35 6.88 -1.57 18.57
CA PRO A 35 8.26 -1.52 19.00
C PRO A 35 8.37 -1.40 20.52
N LYS A 36 9.55 -1.74 21.06
CA LYS A 36 9.85 -1.49 22.49
C LYS A 36 9.85 0.00 22.82
N ASP A 37 10.52 0.79 21.96
CA ASP A 37 10.59 2.26 22.06
C ASP A 37 9.85 2.86 20.88
N GLN A 38 8.72 3.48 21.14
CA GLN A 38 7.83 3.98 20.07
C GLN A 38 8.27 5.34 19.55
N LYS A 39 8.31 5.48 18.22
CA LYS A 39 8.29 6.77 17.55
C LYS A 39 6.91 7.41 17.66
N LYS A 40 6.80 8.71 17.40
CA LYS A 40 5.53 9.44 17.52
C LYS A 40 4.55 9.14 16.40
N SER A 41 5.05 8.80 15.21
CA SER A 41 4.22 8.50 14.03
C SER A 41 3.87 7.02 13.98
N LEU A 42 2.62 6.70 13.60
CA LEU A 42 2.16 5.36 13.30
C LEU A 42 2.25 5.10 11.79
N VAL A 43 2.77 3.95 11.42
CA VAL A 43 2.65 3.44 10.03
C VAL A 43 1.34 2.70 9.90
N VAL A 44 0.49 3.12 8.96
CA VAL A 44 -0.68 2.36 8.52
C VAL A 44 -0.28 1.61 7.26
N LEU A 45 -0.16 0.29 7.36
CA LEU A 45 0.32 -0.58 6.28
C LEU A 45 -0.87 -1.26 5.59
N ILE A 46 -0.95 -1.13 4.26
CA ILE A 46 -2.08 -1.61 3.44
C ILE A 46 -1.53 -2.61 2.42
N HIS A 47 -2.07 -3.83 2.46
CA HIS A 47 -1.58 -4.91 1.61
C HIS A 47 -2.09 -4.84 0.18
N GLY A 48 -1.35 -5.47 -0.74
CA GLY A 48 -1.69 -5.69 -2.13
C GLY A 48 -2.46 -6.99 -2.37
N GLY A 49 -2.35 -7.51 -3.60
CA GLY A 49 -3.00 -8.74 -4.06
C GLY A 49 -4.14 -8.48 -5.03
N TYR A 50 -4.02 -7.46 -5.88
CA TYR A 50 -4.99 -7.10 -6.93
C TYR A 50 -6.46 -7.02 -6.45
N TRP A 51 -6.67 -6.65 -5.18
CA TRP A 51 -7.99 -6.60 -4.51
C TRP A 51 -8.75 -7.94 -4.53
N ARG A 52 -8.05 -9.05 -4.80
CA ARG A 52 -8.65 -10.39 -4.87
C ARG A 52 -8.85 -10.99 -3.49
N PRO A 53 -9.95 -11.75 -3.26
CA PRO A 53 -10.26 -12.35 -1.96
C PRO A 53 -9.21 -13.33 -1.43
N GLU A 54 -8.41 -13.93 -2.32
CA GLU A 54 -7.40 -14.95 -1.99
C GLU A 54 -6.20 -14.39 -1.22
N TYR A 55 -5.97 -13.08 -1.29
CA TYR A 55 -4.81 -12.45 -0.65
C TYR A 55 -5.26 -11.67 0.58
N ASP A 56 -4.74 -12.02 1.73
CA ASP A 56 -4.96 -11.31 2.99
C ASP A 56 -3.68 -10.57 3.44
N ARG A 57 -3.79 -9.81 4.53
CA ARG A 57 -2.70 -9.00 5.09
C ARG A 57 -1.51 -9.82 5.62
N LYS A 58 -1.68 -11.12 5.87
CA LYS A 58 -0.70 -11.93 6.62
C LYS A 58 0.65 -12.03 5.93
N HIS A 59 0.70 -11.94 4.60
CA HIS A 59 1.96 -11.95 3.86
C HIS A 59 2.83 -10.72 4.17
N LEU A 60 2.25 -9.61 4.65
CA LEU A 60 2.99 -8.42 5.09
C LEU A 60 3.39 -8.46 6.57
N ALA A 61 3.02 -9.49 7.33
CA ALA A 61 3.38 -9.59 8.74
C ALA A 61 4.90 -9.54 9.00
N PRO A 62 5.76 -10.20 8.20
CA PRO A 62 7.22 -10.09 8.36
C PRO A 62 7.73 -8.67 8.11
N PHE A 63 7.20 -7.97 7.11
CA PHE A 63 7.57 -6.59 6.81
C PHE A 63 7.11 -5.64 7.92
N ALA A 64 5.87 -5.77 8.40
CA ALA A 64 5.33 -4.99 9.51
C ALA A 64 6.16 -5.17 10.79
N ASN A 65 6.51 -6.41 11.13
CA ASN A 65 7.36 -6.71 12.28
C ASN A 65 8.76 -6.12 12.15
N SER A 66 9.33 -6.15 10.94
CA SER A 66 10.66 -5.58 10.70
C SER A 66 10.65 -4.05 10.82
N LEU A 67 9.60 -3.37 10.37
CA LEU A 67 9.42 -1.94 10.65
C LEU A 67 9.27 -1.68 12.16
N ALA A 68 8.53 -2.52 12.89
CA ALA A 68 8.41 -2.40 14.33
C ALA A 68 9.77 -2.56 15.04
N ASN A 69 10.61 -3.47 14.57
CA ASN A 69 11.96 -3.66 15.11
C ASN A 69 12.89 -2.45 14.86
N THR A 70 12.56 -1.58 13.88
CA THR A 70 13.27 -0.31 13.66
C THR A 70 12.66 0.88 14.41
N GLY A 71 11.68 0.63 15.30
CA GLY A 71 11.07 1.63 16.17
C GLY A 71 9.75 2.23 15.67
N TRP A 72 9.17 1.72 14.58
CA TRP A 72 7.91 2.22 14.05
C TRP A 72 6.74 1.37 14.55
N PRO A 73 5.76 1.92 15.27
CA PRO A 73 4.50 1.22 15.47
C PRO A 73 3.78 1.07 14.14
N VAL A 74 3.30 -0.14 13.85
CA VAL A 74 2.63 -0.47 12.59
C VAL A 74 1.22 -0.98 12.87
N ALA A 75 0.25 -0.43 12.16
CA ALA A 75 -1.12 -0.91 12.05
C ALA A 75 -1.28 -1.54 10.65
N LEU A 76 -1.23 -2.87 10.59
CA LEU A 76 -1.43 -3.63 9.36
C LEU A 76 -2.92 -3.86 9.17
N VAL A 77 -3.48 -3.22 8.13
CA VAL A 77 -4.93 -3.19 7.87
C VAL A 77 -5.34 -4.35 6.98
N GLU A 78 -6.42 -5.02 7.36
CA GLU A 78 -7.19 -5.90 6.50
C GLU A 78 -8.44 -5.16 6.02
N TYR A 79 -8.91 -5.47 4.81
CA TYR A 79 -10.10 -4.84 4.22
C TYR A 79 -10.89 -5.85 3.39
N ARG A 80 -12.19 -5.64 3.24
CA ARG A 80 -13.07 -6.50 2.45
C ARG A 80 -12.74 -6.38 0.96
N ARG A 81 -12.58 -7.52 0.31
CA ARG A 81 -12.33 -7.66 -1.12
C ARG A 81 -13.56 -8.29 -1.78
N ILE A 82 -14.53 -7.42 -2.11
CA ILE A 82 -15.81 -7.83 -2.69
C ILE A 82 -15.78 -7.51 -4.18
N ILE A 83 -15.87 -8.54 -5.02
CA ILE A 83 -15.92 -8.39 -6.48
C ILE A 83 -17.05 -7.43 -6.86
N GLY A 84 -16.72 -6.44 -7.71
CA GLY A 84 -17.65 -5.41 -8.18
C GLY A 84 -18.03 -4.36 -7.13
N ASN A 85 -17.36 -4.33 -5.98
CA ASN A 85 -17.64 -3.35 -4.93
C ASN A 85 -16.36 -2.71 -4.37
N PRO A 86 -15.69 -1.84 -5.15
CA PRO A 86 -14.46 -1.19 -4.73
C PRO A 86 -14.65 -0.26 -3.53
N ASP A 87 -15.86 0.29 -3.38
CA ASP A 87 -16.19 1.19 -2.28
C ASP A 87 -16.12 0.49 -0.91
N ALA A 88 -16.35 -0.83 -0.87
CA ALA A 88 -16.18 -1.60 0.36
C ALA A 88 -14.71 -1.60 0.82
N ALA A 89 -13.77 -1.84 -0.10
CA ALA A 89 -12.34 -1.85 0.22
C ALA A 89 -11.85 -0.46 0.64
N LEU A 90 -12.21 0.59 -0.13
CA LEU A 90 -11.81 1.97 0.18
C LEU A 90 -12.40 2.44 1.51
N SER A 91 -13.70 2.22 1.73
CA SER A 91 -14.36 2.58 2.99
C SER A 91 -13.74 1.86 4.19
N ASP A 92 -13.35 0.60 4.02
CA ASP A 92 -12.70 -0.17 5.08
C ASP A 92 -11.32 0.41 5.42
N VAL A 93 -10.52 0.76 4.44
CA VAL A 93 -9.22 1.44 4.66
C VAL A 93 -9.42 2.78 5.36
N ILE A 94 -10.37 3.61 4.92
CA ILE A 94 -10.68 4.89 5.55
C ILE A 94 -11.14 4.70 6.99
N ASN A 95 -12.02 3.73 7.26
CA ASN A 95 -12.51 3.44 8.60
C ASN A 95 -11.40 2.92 9.52
N ALA A 96 -10.51 2.06 9.02
CA ALA A 96 -9.34 1.58 9.76
C ALA A 96 -8.40 2.74 10.14
N ILE A 97 -8.13 3.66 9.19
CA ILE A 97 -7.34 4.88 9.45
C ILE A 97 -8.06 5.75 10.49
N GLY A 98 -9.37 5.91 10.39
CA GLY A 98 -10.20 6.62 11.37
C GLY A 98 -10.13 6.00 12.77
N GLU A 99 -10.09 4.67 12.87
CA GLU A 99 -9.96 3.98 14.16
C GLU A 99 -8.61 4.26 14.83
N VAL A 100 -7.50 4.12 14.08
CA VAL A 100 -6.17 4.37 14.62
C VAL A 100 -5.91 5.85 14.92
N SER A 101 -6.56 6.77 14.19
CA SER A 101 -6.45 8.22 14.39
C SER A 101 -6.98 8.69 15.75
N LYS A 102 -7.81 7.89 16.42
CA LYS A 102 -8.27 8.17 17.78
C LYS A 102 -7.12 8.16 18.81
N LYS A 103 -6.07 7.41 18.51
CA LYS A 103 -4.90 7.21 19.39
C LYS A 103 -3.63 7.88 18.87
N TYR A 104 -3.48 7.97 17.56
CA TYR A 104 -2.28 8.47 16.90
C TYR A 104 -2.62 9.68 16.01
N SER A 105 -1.97 10.81 16.24
CA SER A 105 -2.22 12.06 15.49
C SER A 105 -1.35 12.20 14.24
N ASN A 106 -0.26 11.45 14.12
CA ASN A 106 0.65 11.50 12.99
C ASN A 106 0.68 10.12 12.31
N LEU A 107 0.05 10.01 11.13
CA LEU A 107 -0.15 8.78 10.41
C LEU A 107 0.60 8.83 9.08
N ILE A 108 1.46 7.84 8.84
CA ILE A 108 2.13 7.66 7.54
C ILE A 108 1.50 6.42 6.89
N LEU A 109 0.90 6.59 5.73
CA LEU A 109 0.32 5.48 4.97
C LEU A 109 1.41 4.81 4.14
N ILE A 110 1.55 3.50 4.27
CA ILE A 110 2.39 2.68 3.37
C ILE A 110 1.48 1.67 2.70
N GLY A 111 1.46 1.64 1.38
CA GLY A 111 0.70 0.65 0.62
C GLY A 111 1.55 -0.03 -0.45
N HIS A 112 1.36 -1.33 -0.62
CA HIS A 112 2.03 -2.10 -1.65
C HIS A 112 1.06 -2.50 -2.77
N SER A 113 1.44 -2.29 -4.04
CA SER A 113 0.64 -2.73 -5.19
C SER A 113 -0.79 -2.17 -5.16
N ALA A 114 -1.83 -3.01 -5.15
CA ALA A 114 -3.22 -2.62 -4.93
C ALA A 114 -3.44 -1.87 -3.60
N GLY A 115 -2.65 -2.18 -2.55
CA GLY A 115 -2.65 -1.40 -1.31
C GLY A 115 -2.05 -0.01 -1.48
N GLY A 116 -1.06 0.14 -2.37
CA GLY A 116 -0.51 1.44 -2.77
C GLY A 116 -1.53 2.31 -3.49
N HIS A 117 -2.33 1.69 -4.37
CA HIS A 117 -3.50 2.32 -4.97
C HIS A 117 -4.47 2.84 -3.90
N LEU A 118 -4.91 1.96 -2.97
CA LEU A 118 -5.84 2.33 -1.90
C LEU A 118 -5.27 3.41 -0.97
N ALA A 119 -3.96 3.39 -0.67
CA ALA A 119 -3.31 4.42 0.12
C ALA A 119 -3.36 5.79 -0.56
N LEU A 120 -3.07 5.85 -1.86
CA LEU A 120 -3.11 7.09 -2.65
C LEU A 120 -4.53 7.67 -2.73
N VAL A 121 -5.55 6.83 -2.94
CA VAL A 121 -6.95 7.27 -3.01
C VAL A 121 -7.45 7.68 -1.62
N ALA A 122 -7.26 6.86 -0.60
CA ALA A 122 -7.72 7.15 0.77
C ALA A 122 -7.10 8.43 1.35
N ALA A 123 -5.86 8.77 0.95
CA ALA A 123 -5.19 9.99 1.43
C ALA A 123 -5.90 11.30 1.06
N HIS A 124 -6.86 11.28 0.13
CA HIS A 124 -7.72 12.44 -0.17
C HIS A 124 -8.84 12.63 0.85
N GLU A 125 -9.17 11.59 1.62
CA GLU A 125 -10.32 11.59 2.55
C GLU A 125 -9.90 11.53 4.02
N VAL A 126 -8.62 11.23 4.30
CA VAL A 126 -8.13 11.08 5.67
C VAL A 126 -7.05 12.11 6.00
N ASN A 127 -6.85 12.36 7.29
CA ASN A 127 -5.75 13.19 7.76
C ASN A 127 -4.47 12.32 7.91
N ALA A 128 -3.74 12.16 6.83
CA ALA A 128 -2.42 11.53 6.82
C ALA A 128 -1.30 12.57 6.75
N SER A 129 -0.15 12.26 7.32
CA SER A 129 1.03 13.13 7.30
C SER A 129 1.89 12.89 6.05
N ALA A 130 1.89 11.68 5.51
CA ALA A 130 2.60 11.30 4.30
C ALA A 130 2.07 10.00 3.71
N VAL A 131 2.41 9.74 2.45
CA VAL A 131 2.16 8.46 1.76
C VAL A 131 3.47 7.91 1.20
N ILE A 132 3.72 6.62 1.39
CA ILE A 132 4.73 5.83 0.67
C ILE A 132 4.00 4.75 -0.10
N ALA A 133 4.06 4.80 -1.42
CA ALA A 133 3.43 3.83 -2.30
C ALA A 133 4.49 2.93 -2.97
N LEU A 134 4.47 1.64 -2.64
CA LEU A 134 5.39 0.64 -3.13
C LEU A 134 4.78 -0.05 -4.35
N ALA A 135 5.34 0.14 -5.53
CA ALA A 135 4.86 -0.38 -6.82
C ALA A 135 3.32 -0.21 -6.99
N PRO A 136 2.77 1.01 -6.83
CA PRO A 136 1.32 1.19 -6.80
C PRO A 136 0.67 1.06 -8.18
N LEU A 137 -0.57 0.56 -8.22
CA LEU A 137 -1.46 0.65 -9.37
C LEU A 137 -2.03 2.08 -9.43
N THR A 138 -1.36 2.98 -10.14
CA THR A 138 -1.72 4.41 -10.17
C THR A 138 -2.69 4.78 -11.28
N ASN A 139 -2.83 3.95 -12.31
CA ASN A 139 -3.65 4.19 -13.49
C ASN A 139 -4.55 2.98 -13.78
N LEU A 140 -5.80 3.05 -13.34
CA LEU A 140 -6.75 1.94 -13.50
C LEU A 140 -7.17 1.75 -14.96
N LEU A 141 -7.20 2.81 -15.77
CA LEU A 141 -7.49 2.67 -17.21
C LEU A 141 -6.40 1.85 -17.90
N ALA A 142 -5.15 2.20 -17.71
CA ALA A 142 -4.03 1.45 -18.30
C ALA A 142 -3.96 0.00 -17.75
N ALA A 143 -4.25 -0.20 -16.46
CA ALA A 143 -4.28 -1.53 -15.87
C ALA A 143 -5.40 -2.41 -16.45
N GLU A 144 -6.56 -1.85 -16.75
CA GLU A 144 -7.67 -2.52 -17.44
C GLU A 144 -7.28 -2.84 -18.90
N GLU A 145 -6.71 -1.89 -19.63
CA GLU A 145 -6.26 -2.07 -21.03
C GLU A 145 -5.16 -3.13 -21.18
N LEU A 146 -4.28 -3.23 -20.19
CA LEU A 146 -3.22 -4.25 -20.15
C LEU A 146 -3.69 -5.60 -19.62
N ASP A 147 -4.95 -5.73 -19.23
CA ASP A 147 -5.55 -6.94 -18.65
C ASP A 147 -4.72 -7.51 -17.48
N LEU A 148 -4.21 -6.62 -16.61
CA LEU A 148 -3.34 -7.03 -15.51
C LEU A 148 -4.05 -8.03 -14.60
N ASP A 149 -3.32 -9.12 -14.28
CA ASP A 149 -3.80 -10.22 -13.44
C ASP A 149 -5.18 -10.75 -13.89
N GLU A 150 -5.33 -11.00 -15.19
CA GLU A 150 -6.52 -11.63 -15.79
C GLU A 150 -7.83 -10.90 -15.41
N GLY A 151 -7.88 -9.59 -15.68
CA GLY A 151 -9.07 -8.77 -15.45
C GLY A 151 -9.27 -8.27 -14.03
N ALA A 152 -8.24 -8.20 -13.21
CA ALA A 152 -8.36 -7.80 -11.80
C ALA A 152 -9.02 -6.44 -11.60
N VAL A 153 -8.79 -5.48 -12.51
CA VAL A 153 -9.43 -4.14 -12.45
C VAL A 153 -10.93 -4.25 -12.70
N ALA A 154 -11.35 -5.01 -13.70
CA ALA A 154 -12.77 -5.21 -14.01
C ALA A 154 -13.49 -5.92 -12.85
N ASP A 155 -12.86 -6.94 -12.27
CA ASP A 155 -13.37 -7.66 -11.10
C ASP A 155 -13.48 -6.73 -9.89
N PHE A 156 -12.48 -5.89 -9.65
CA PHE A 156 -12.50 -4.93 -8.54
C PHE A 156 -13.59 -3.90 -8.70
N LEU A 157 -13.66 -3.26 -9.87
CA LEU A 157 -14.57 -2.14 -10.10
C LEU A 157 -16.02 -2.57 -10.36
N GLY A 158 -16.26 -3.73 -10.95
CA GLY A 158 -17.58 -4.16 -11.44
C GLY A 158 -18.14 -3.28 -12.56
N ALA A 159 -17.31 -2.40 -13.13
CA ALA A 159 -17.62 -1.46 -14.20
C ALA A 159 -16.33 -1.08 -14.93
N PRO A 160 -16.40 -0.55 -16.16
CA PRO A 160 -15.23 0.00 -16.84
C PRO A 160 -14.50 1.06 -16.00
N ALA A 161 -13.17 1.04 -15.98
CA ALA A 161 -12.35 1.99 -15.20
C ALA A 161 -12.62 3.46 -15.60
N SER A 162 -13.04 3.69 -16.85
CA SER A 162 -13.43 5.02 -17.34
C SER A 162 -14.61 5.64 -16.59
N LEU A 163 -15.46 4.83 -15.96
CA LEU A 163 -16.65 5.26 -15.21
C LEU A 163 -16.37 5.50 -13.71
N ARG A 164 -15.16 5.17 -13.24
CA ARG A 164 -14.75 5.31 -11.83
C ARG A 164 -13.49 6.21 -11.69
N PRO A 165 -13.55 7.47 -12.22
CA PRO A 165 -12.39 8.38 -12.20
C PRO A 165 -11.93 8.74 -10.79
N GLU A 166 -12.82 8.69 -9.81
CA GLU A 166 -12.55 8.98 -8.39
C GLU A 166 -11.71 7.90 -7.71
N LEU A 167 -11.58 6.72 -8.33
CA LEU A 167 -10.73 5.63 -7.87
C LEU A 167 -9.39 5.55 -8.61
N ASP A 168 -9.16 6.39 -9.61
CA ASP A 168 -7.93 6.38 -10.39
C ASP A 168 -6.97 7.47 -9.90
N PRO A 169 -5.84 7.12 -9.24
CA PRO A 169 -4.89 8.10 -8.71
C PRO A 169 -4.35 9.10 -9.75
N THR A 170 -4.22 8.69 -11.02
CA THR A 170 -3.77 9.62 -12.08
C THR A 170 -4.79 10.70 -12.40
N ARG A 171 -6.07 10.45 -12.13
CA ARG A 171 -7.19 11.36 -12.41
C ARG A 171 -7.57 12.23 -11.21
N LEU A 172 -7.08 11.91 -10.01
CA LEU A 172 -7.26 12.71 -8.82
C LEU A 172 -6.27 13.89 -8.80
N PRO A 173 -6.50 14.96 -8.03
CA PRO A 173 -5.52 16.02 -7.80
C PRO A 173 -4.21 15.48 -7.19
N ALA A 174 -3.11 16.24 -7.27
CA ALA A 174 -1.93 15.92 -6.48
C ALA A 174 -2.23 16.04 -4.98
N LEU A 175 -1.69 15.12 -4.17
CA LEU A 175 -1.80 15.21 -2.72
C LEU A 175 -1.02 16.42 -2.18
N SER A 176 -1.56 17.10 -1.19
CA SER A 176 -0.90 18.23 -0.52
C SER A 176 0.17 17.80 0.48
N ILE A 177 0.25 16.52 0.80
CA ILE A 177 1.18 15.91 1.75
C ILE A 177 2.36 15.24 1.02
N PRO A 178 3.51 15.05 1.68
CA PRO A 178 4.63 14.30 1.12
C PRO A 178 4.18 12.93 0.61
N THR A 179 4.46 12.65 -0.64
CA THR A 179 4.08 11.41 -1.33
C THR A 179 5.32 10.85 -2.02
N THR A 180 5.74 9.66 -1.64
CA THR A 180 6.90 9.00 -2.23
C THR A 180 6.46 7.70 -2.90
N LEU A 181 6.73 7.56 -4.19
CA LEU A 181 6.58 6.31 -4.90
C LEU A 181 7.93 5.59 -4.93
N ILE A 182 7.92 4.29 -4.69
CA ILE A 182 9.11 3.43 -4.77
C ILE A 182 8.77 2.27 -5.69
N HIS A 183 9.59 2.05 -6.74
CA HIS A 183 9.31 1.02 -7.73
C HIS A 183 10.59 0.31 -8.18
N GLY A 184 10.50 -0.97 -8.42
CA GLY A 184 11.57 -1.78 -8.99
C GLY A 184 11.48 -1.87 -10.51
N VAL A 185 12.63 -1.75 -11.20
CA VAL A 185 12.68 -1.84 -12.67
C VAL A 185 12.33 -3.26 -13.18
N LEU A 186 12.57 -4.28 -12.34
CA LEU A 186 12.29 -5.67 -12.67
C LEU A 186 10.88 -6.13 -12.28
N ASP A 187 9.99 -5.19 -11.94
CA ASP A 187 8.62 -5.51 -11.58
C ASP A 187 7.85 -6.14 -12.76
N LEU A 188 7.42 -7.40 -12.58
CA LEU A 188 6.68 -8.17 -13.58
C LEU A 188 5.15 -8.13 -13.35
N ARG A 189 4.69 -7.47 -12.27
CA ARG A 189 3.28 -7.38 -11.88
C ARG A 189 2.66 -6.04 -12.24
N VAL A 190 3.32 -4.98 -11.85
CA VAL A 190 2.89 -3.61 -12.13
C VAL A 190 3.98 -2.93 -12.95
N PRO A 191 3.73 -2.59 -14.22
CA PRO A 191 4.73 -1.90 -15.05
C PRO A 191 5.23 -0.63 -14.36
N ILE A 192 6.55 -0.43 -14.35
CA ILE A 192 7.20 0.71 -13.71
C ILE A 192 6.69 2.06 -14.23
N ASP A 193 6.21 2.09 -15.48
CA ASP A 193 5.64 3.28 -16.10
C ASP A 193 4.41 3.81 -15.35
N PHE A 194 3.71 2.99 -14.58
CA PHE A 194 2.64 3.46 -13.68
C PHE A 194 3.14 4.50 -12.69
N SER A 195 4.29 4.27 -12.07
CA SER A 195 4.89 5.24 -11.15
C SER A 195 5.52 6.42 -11.87
N ARG A 196 6.20 6.20 -12.99
CA ARG A 196 6.82 7.26 -13.80
C ARG A 196 5.78 8.26 -14.29
N ASP A 197 4.68 7.76 -14.87
CA ASP A 197 3.58 8.57 -15.40
C ASP A 197 2.86 9.34 -14.28
N TYR A 198 2.62 8.68 -13.15
CA TYR A 198 2.02 9.35 -11.99
C TYR A 198 2.88 10.55 -11.55
N VAL A 199 4.18 10.37 -11.39
CA VAL A 199 5.09 11.44 -10.97
C VAL A 199 5.18 12.54 -12.02
N ALA A 200 5.18 12.19 -13.31
CA ALA A 200 5.17 13.16 -14.40
C ALA A 200 3.88 14.00 -14.42
N LEU A 201 2.74 13.40 -14.07
CA LEU A 201 1.44 14.08 -13.99
C LEU A 201 1.29 14.92 -12.71
N LYS A 202 1.80 14.45 -11.58
CA LYS A 202 1.64 15.07 -10.25
C LYS A 202 2.85 15.95 -9.91
N THR A 203 3.21 16.85 -10.79
CA THR A 203 4.34 17.76 -10.58
C THR A 203 4.15 18.62 -9.33
N GLY A 204 5.17 18.68 -8.47
CA GLY A 204 5.14 19.51 -7.26
C GLY A 204 6.19 19.09 -6.23
N PRO A 205 6.46 19.93 -5.22
CA PRO A 205 7.50 19.69 -4.24
C PRO A 205 7.21 18.51 -3.28
N ASN A 206 5.96 18.07 -3.24
CA ASN A 206 5.53 17.01 -2.33
C ASN A 206 5.64 15.60 -2.93
N VAL A 207 5.91 15.46 -4.24
CA VAL A 207 5.97 14.15 -4.90
C VAL A 207 7.43 13.77 -5.14
N ASN A 208 7.84 12.63 -4.57
CA ASN A 208 9.16 12.02 -4.75
C ASN A 208 9.02 10.66 -5.44
N TYR A 209 10.06 10.28 -6.18
CA TYR A 209 10.14 8.99 -6.84
C TYR A 209 11.53 8.37 -6.65
N LEU A 210 11.53 7.09 -6.27
CA LEU A 210 12.72 6.27 -6.16
C LEU A 210 12.55 5.02 -7.01
N GLU A 211 13.49 4.82 -7.92
CA GLU A 211 13.53 3.69 -8.84
C GLU A 211 14.77 2.85 -8.56
N PHE A 212 14.62 1.50 -8.60
CA PHE A 212 15.68 0.58 -8.26
C PHE A 212 15.85 -0.48 -9.35
N GLU A 213 17.03 -0.48 -9.99
CA GLU A 213 17.37 -1.28 -11.18
C GLU A 213 17.23 -2.80 -10.99
N ASN A 214 17.59 -3.32 -9.80
CA ASN A 214 17.66 -4.75 -9.53
C ASN A 214 16.56 -5.23 -8.58
N VAL A 215 15.44 -4.55 -8.55
CA VAL A 215 14.32 -4.79 -7.64
C VAL A 215 13.09 -5.15 -8.45
N GLY A 216 12.39 -6.21 -8.08
CA GLY A 216 11.09 -6.61 -8.60
C GLY A 216 9.95 -6.17 -7.69
N HIS A 217 8.79 -6.82 -7.88
CA HIS A 217 7.56 -6.45 -7.16
C HIS A 217 7.60 -6.79 -5.67
N PHE A 218 8.05 -8.00 -5.35
CA PHE A 218 7.95 -8.53 -4.00
C PHE A 218 9.15 -8.22 -3.11
N GLU A 219 10.29 -7.87 -3.67
CA GLU A 219 11.45 -7.40 -2.91
C GLU A 219 11.14 -6.08 -2.17
N LEU A 220 10.16 -5.30 -2.65
CA LEU A 220 9.70 -4.09 -1.97
C LEU A 220 9.05 -4.35 -0.61
N ILE A 221 8.58 -5.58 -0.38
CA ILE A 221 7.95 -5.99 0.89
C ILE A 221 8.73 -7.10 1.60
N ASP A 222 9.89 -7.48 1.06
CA ASP A 222 10.78 -8.45 1.72
C ASP A 222 11.72 -7.71 2.70
N PRO A 223 11.59 -7.96 4.01
CA PRO A 223 12.47 -7.32 4.99
C PRO A 223 13.93 -7.75 4.90
N ARG A 224 14.26 -8.79 4.11
CA ARG A 224 15.62 -9.27 3.86
C ARG A 224 16.25 -8.60 2.65
N SER A 225 15.46 -7.92 1.83
CA SER A 225 15.93 -7.28 0.60
C SER A 225 16.79 -6.06 0.87
N GLU A 226 17.65 -5.72 -0.08
CA GLU A 226 18.51 -4.53 -0.03
C GLU A 226 17.70 -3.22 -0.04
N ILE A 227 16.42 -3.27 -0.40
CA ILE A 227 15.55 -2.10 -0.46
C ILE A 227 14.93 -1.74 0.89
N PHE A 228 14.83 -2.69 1.83
CA PHE A 228 14.21 -2.43 3.14
C PHE A 228 14.89 -1.29 3.92
N PRO A 229 16.23 -1.17 3.98
CA PRO A 229 16.91 -0.02 4.59
C PRO A 229 16.55 1.31 3.91
N GLU A 230 16.36 1.34 2.59
CA GLU A 230 15.99 2.54 1.85
C GLU A 230 14.55 2.97 2.17
N ILE A 231 13.61 2.04 2.24
CA ILE A 231 12.24 2.31 2.68
C ILE A 231 12.23 2.87 4.11
N SER A 232 13.03 2.28 5.00
CA SER A 232 13.18 2.76 6.39
C SER A 232 13.78 4.18 6.45
N ARG A 233 14.70 4.50 5.55
CA ARG A 233 15.31 5.84 5.44
C ARG A 233 14.28 6.86 4.96
N VAL A 234 13.50 6.54 3.91
CA VAL A 234 12.41 7.40 3.44
C VAL A 234 11.42 7.65 4.57
N LEU A 235 10.97 6.59 5.22
CA LEU A 235 10.04 6.68 6.35
C LEU A 235 10.58 7.58 7.48
N THR A 236 11.89 7.50 7.78
CA THR A 236 12.53 8.35 8.79
C THR A 236 12.58 9.82 8.38
N SER A 237 12.68 10.14 7.09
CA SER A 237 12.69 11.52 6.61
C SER A 237 11.32 12.21 6.66
N LEU A 238 10.25 11.44 6.83
CA LEU A 238 8.85 11.91 6.88
C LEU A 238 8.28 12.02 8.31
N SER A 239 9.10 11.76 9.33
CA SER A 239 8.67 11.71 10.75
C SER A 239 8.96 12.98 11.54
#